data_b41c7379fa318170e843b080f237f84a
#
_entry.id   b41c7379fa318170e843b080f237f84a
#
_cell.length_a   1.000
_cell.length_b   1.000
_cell.length_c   1.000
_cell.angle_alpha   90.00
_cell.angle_beta   90.00
_cell.angle_gamma   90.00
#
_symmetry.space_group_name_H-M   'P 1'
#
loop_
_entity.id
_entity.type
_entity.pdbx_description
1 polymer ?
#
loop_
_entity_poly.entity_id
_entity_poly.type
_entity_poly.pdbx_seq_one_letter_code
_entity_poly.pdbx_strand_id
1 'polypeptide(L)'
;MSKKIFTLLDTTETFDYEEYVEFCEANEITPEPDNSDGYWNWVSNEKQRMVDDLLINLQDAKINDEPVMITGSIELWNGRKEIYPMLVECSDYEKRNDGEWKYKNPAIKKAVEKCMNGMDDVKVEYANGEIVVHGYHHDGTNIFTINKLSKKGIKTIINAEKNGKTIDPKPYMFGKFTEEDLWYDR
;
A
#
# COMPACT_ATOMS: atom_id res chain seq x y z
N MET A 1 5.06 4.28 26.67
CA MET A 1 3.94 3.57 26.00
C MET A 1 4.52 2.76 24.85
N SER A 2 4.30 1.45 24.81
CA SER A 2 4.72 0.63 23.66
C SER A 2 3.94 1.07 22.43
N LYS A 3 4.64 1.30 21.34
CA LYS A 3 4.01 1.58 20.03
C LYS A 3 3.26 0.32 19.62
N LYS A 4 1.95 0.41 19.46
CA LYS A 4 1.19 -0.66 18.81
C LYS A 4 1.50 -0.66 17.32
N ILE A 5 2.03 -1.75 16.83
CA ILE A 5 2.28 -2.00 15.41
C ILE A 5 1.41 -3.20 15.05
N PHE A 6 0.65 -3.09 13.97
CA PHE A 6 -0.14 -4.17 13.42
C PHE A 6 0.36 -4.48 12.01
N THR A 7 0.74 -5.70 11.78
CA THR A 7 1.03 -6.18 10.43
C THR A 7 -0.29 -6.52 9.75
N LEU A 8 -0.56 -5.84 8.64
CA LEU A 8 -1.75 -6.06 7.82
C LEU A 8 -1.48 -7.06 6.70
N LEU A 9 -0.24 -7.10 6.23
CA LEU A 9 0.25 -7.99 5.19
C LEU A 9 1.76 -8.18 5.36
N ASP A 10 2.23 -9.38 5.16
CA ASP A 10 3.66 -9.69 5.05
C ASP A 10 3.86 -10.84 4.07
N THR A 11 4.40 -10.55 2.88
CA THR A 11 4.70 -11.57 1.87
C THR A 11 6.12 -12.09 1.95
N THR A 12 6.91 -11.62 2.94
CA THR A 12 8.28 -12.10 3.15
C THR A 12 8.31 -13.48 3.83
N GLU A 13 7.16 -13.95 4.32
CA GLU A 13 7.03 -15.32 4.80
C GLU A 13 7.34 -16.30 3.66
N THR A 14 8.23 -17.21 3.95
CA THR A 14 8.66 -18.22 2.98
C THR A 14 7.61 -19.30 2.85
N PHE A 15 7.15 -19.53 1.62
CA PHE A 15 6.38 -20.72 1.27
C PHE A 15 7.36 -21.89 1.11
N ASP A 16 7.05 -23.04 1.69
CA ASP A 16 7.88 -24.22 1.53
C ASP A 16 7.40 -25.13 0.38
N TYR A 17 8.29 -26.04 0.00
CA TYR A 17 7.99 -26.95 -1.11
C TYR A 17 6.90 -27.97 -0.76
N GLU A 18 6.69 -28.32 0.51
CA GLU A 18 5.66 -29.24 0.95
C GLU A 18 4.27 -28.64 0.70
N GLU A 19 4.11 -27.32 1.01
CA GLU A 19 2.86 -26.59 0.70
C GLU A 19 2.55 -26.57 -0.80
N TYR A 20 3.56 -26.43 -1.65
CA TYR A 20 3.38 -26.51 -3.10
C TYR A 20 2.94 -27.92 -3.55
N VAL A 21 3.53 -28.95 -2.99
CA VAL A 21 3.12 -30.34 -3.29
C VAL A 21 1.67 -30.57 -2.88
N GLU A 22 1.27 -30.15 -1.67
CA GLU A 22 -0.12 -30.23 -1.20
C GLU A 22 -1.09 -29.49 -2.13
N PHE A 23 -0.70 -28.29 -2.58
CA PHE A 23 -1.48 -27.53 -3.55
C PHE A 23 -1.64 -28.31 -4.87
N CYS A 24 -0.56 -28.88 -5.39
CA CYS A 24 -0.60 -29.66 -6.62
C CYS A 24 -1.49 -30.89 -6.49
N GLU A 25 -1.38 -31.62 -5.38
CA GLU A 25 -2.21 -32.81 -5.11
C GLU A 25 -3.69 -32.43 -5.01
N ALA A 26 -4.03 -31.35 -4.31
CA ALA A 26 -5.40 -30.87 -4.18
C ALA A 26 -6.03 -30.43 -5.53
N ASN A 27 -5.21 -30.04 -6.50
CA ASN A 27 -5.64 -29.60 -7.82
C ASN A 27 -5.38 -30.61 -8.94
N GLU A 28 -5.00 -31.85 -8.59
CA GLU A 28 -4.68 -32.92 -9.55
C GLU A 28 -3.56 -32.57 -10.55
N ILE A 29 -2.57 -31.75 -10.07
CA ILE A 29 -1.40 -31.32 -10.85
C ILE A 29 -0.21 -32.15 -10.40
N THR A 30 0.64 -32.56 -11.34
CA THR A 30 1.91 -33.19 -10.99
C THR A 30 2.90 -32.12 -10.52
N PRO A 31 3.42 -32.18 -9.29
CA PRO A 31 4.36 -31.19 -8.81
C PRO A 31 5.68 -31.23 -9.58
N GLU A 32 6.20 -30.08 -9.94
CA GLU A 32 7.53 -29.93 -10.47
C GLU A 32 8.56 -29.98 -9.33
N PRO A 33 9.86 -30.22 -9.63
CA PRO A 33 10.89 -30.23 -8.61
C PRO A 33 10.99 -28.93 -7.82
N ASP A 34 11.50 -29.01 -6.59
CA ASP A 34 11.84 -27.84 -5.79
C ASP A 34 12.75 -26.87 -6.58
N ASN A 35 12.50 -25.55 -6.38
CA ASN A 35 13.18 -24.47 -7.11
C ASN A 35 12.97 -24.46 -8.65
N SER A 36 11.99 -25.18 -9.15
CA SER A 36 11.56 -25.10 -10.56
C SER A 36 10.77 -23.83 -10.86
N ASP A 37 10.59 -23.54 -12.15
CA ASP A 37 9.76 -22.41 -12.59
C ASP A 37 8.30 -22.58 -12.12
N GLY A 38 7.77 -23.80 -12.09
CA GLY A 38 6.43 -24.10 -11.61
C GLY A 38 6.26 -23.78 -10.13
N TYR A 39 7.23 -24.16 -9.30
CA TYR A 39 7.25 -23.80 -7.88
C TYR A 39 7.29 -22.28 -7.68
N TRP A 40 8.20 -21.57 -8.34
CA TRP A 40 8.31 -20.11 -8.18
C TRP A 40 7.11 -19.34 -8.73
N ASN A 41 6.47 -19.84 -9.78
CA ASN A 41 5.22 -19.27 -10.29
C ASN A 41 4.09 -19.43 -9.26
N TRP A 42 4.00 -20.58 -8.60
CA TRP A 42 3.03 -20.80 -7.53
C TRP A 42 3.28 -19.84 -6.36
N VAL A 43 4.51 -19.72 -5.87
CA VAL A 43 4.88 -18.77 -4.80
C VAL A 43 4.47 -17.34 -5.16
N SER A 44 4.77 -16.91 -6.39
CA SER A 44 4.36 -15.58 -6.88
C SER A 44 2.85 -15.38 -6.85
N ASN A 45 2.09 -16.39 -7.26
CA ASN A 45 0.63 -16.34 -7.25
C ASN A 45 0.07 -16.28 -5.83
N GLU A 46 0.64 -17.04 -4.89
CA GLU A 46 0.23 -16.99 -3.48
C GLU A 46 0.50 -15.61 -2.85
N LYS A 47 1.67 -15.01 -3.11
CA LYS A 47 1.96 -13.65 -2.68
C LYS A 47 0.98 -12.62 -3.27
N GLN A 48 0.63 -12.75 -4.54
CA GLN A 48 -0.36 -11.88 -5.18
C GLN A 48 -1.74 -12.07 -4.55
N ARG A 49 -2.14 -13.31 -4.25
CA ARG A 49 -3.40 -13.61 -3.57
C ARG A 49 -3.46 -12.95 -2.18
N MET A 50 -2.37 -12.99 -1.40
CA MET A 50 -2.29 -12.31 -0.10
C MET A 50 -2.53 -10.79 -0.23
N VAL A 51 -1.97 -10.17 -1.27
CA VAL A 51 -2.19 -8.75 -1.57
C VAL A 51 -3.65 -8.48 -1.92
N ASP A 52 -4.23 -9.29 -2.79
CA ASP A 52 -5.62 -9.15 -3.22
C ASP A 52 -6.59 -9.32 -2.05
N ASP A 53 -6.33 -10.28 -1.15
CA ASP A 53 -7.11 -10.49 0.07
C ASP A 53 -7.04 -9.26 1.00
N LEU A 54 -5.86 -8.66 1.19
CA LEU A 54 -5.75 -7.41 1.94
C LEU A 54 -6.58 -6.29 1.32
N LEU A 55 -6.48 -6.10 0.00
CA LEU A 55 -7.19 -5.04 -0.71
C LEU A 55 -8.71 -5.23 -0.63
N ILE A 56 -9.19 -6.47 -0.69
CA ILE A 56 -10.60 -6.82 -0.48
C ILE A 56 -11.02 -6.49 0.96
N ASN A 57 -10.24 -6.91 1.95
CA ASN A 57 -10.52 -6.67 3.35
C ASN A 57 -10.53 -5.18 3.74
N LEU A 58 -9.80 -4.35 3.02
CA LEU A 58 -9.73 -2.90 3.23
C LEU A 58 -10.61 -2.10 2.27
N GLN A 59 -11.40 -2.77 1.41
CA GLN A 59 -12.22 -2.10 0.40
C GLN A 59 -13.15 -1.07 1.02
N ASP A 60 -13.79 -1.40 2.13
CA ASP A 60 -14.76 -0.58 2.85
C ASP A 60 -14.13 0.24 3.99
N ALA A 61 -12.80 0.19 4.15
CA ALA A 61 -12.13 0.97 5.16
C ALA A 61 -12.21 2.47 4.85
N LYS A 62 -12.45 3.29 5.87
CA LYS A 62 -12.59 4.75 5.73
C LYS A 62 -11.40 5.42 5.04
N ILE A 63 -10.22 4.86 5.20
CA ILE A 63 -9.01 5.36 4.54
C ILE A 63 -9.12 5.35 3.00
N ASN A 64 -9.95 4.49 2.42
CA ASN A 64 -10.17 4.45 0.98
C ASN A 64 -11.08 5.58 0.47
N ASP A 65 -11.85 6.19 1.37
CA ASP A 65 -12.77 7.28 1.08
C ASP A 65 -12.21 8.66 1.45
N GLU A 66 -11.09 8.71 2.18
CA GLU A 66 -10.48 9.96 2.62
C GLU A 66 -9.30 10.35 1.73
N PRO A 67 -9.15 11.64 1.44
CA PRO A 67 -7.99 12.16 0.76
C PRO A 67 -6.73 11.99 1.62
N VAL A 68 -5.69 11.41 1.04
CA VAL A 68 -4.46 11.09 1.74
C VAL A 68 -3.22 11.53 0.97
N MET A 69 -2.13 11.68 1.69
CA MET A 69 -0.80 11.91 1.16
C MET A 69 0.00 10.61 1.23
N ILE A 70 0.61 10.25 0.12
CA ILE A 70 1.58 9.16 0.07
C ILE A 70 2.97 9.78 -0.01
N THR A 71 3.83 9.43 0.94
CA THR A 71 5.24 9.82 0.96
C THR A 71 6.09 8.59 0.75
N GLY A 72 6.85 8.57 -0.34
CA GLY A 72 7.77 7.48 -0.66
C GLY A 72 9.21 7.78 -0.25
N SER A 73 9.94 6.76 0.14
CA SER A 73 11.40 6.80 0.30
C SER A 73 12.02 5.52 -0.26
N ILE A 74 13.18 5.64 -0.86
CA ILE A 74 13.98 4.52 -1.31
C ILE A 74 15.25 4.49 -0.48
N GLU A 75 15.54 3.35 0.12
CA GLU A 75 16.80 3.07 0.79
C GLU A 75 17.60 2.08 -0.04
N LEU A 76 18.72 2.53 -0.59
CA LEU A 76 19.60 1.72 -1.41
C LEU A 76 20.52 0.87 -0.52
N TRP A 77 21.03 -0.21 -1.07
CA TRP A 77 21.96 -1.16 -0.42
C TRP A 77 23.21 -0.47 0.19
N ASN A 78 23.62 0.69 -0.34
CA ASN A 78 24.74 1.47 0.17
C ASN A 78 24.37 2.44 1.32
N GLY A 79 23.14 2.34 1.85
CA GLY A 79 22.61 3.20 2.91
C GLY A 79 22.17 4.59 2.46
N ARG A 80 22.25 4.90 1.16
CA ARG A 80 21.72 6.16 0.63
C ARG A 80 20.21 6.14 0.65
N LYS A 81 19.60 7.19 1.21
CA LYS A 81 18.16 7.36 1.29
C LYS A 81 17.71 8.52 0.41
N GLU A 82 16.76 8.24 -0.46
CA GLU A 82 16.09 9.25 -1.29
C GLU A 82 14.62 9.33 -0.88
N ILE A 83 14.10 10.54 -0.74
CA ILE A 83 12.71 10.77 -0.29
C ILE A 83 11.93 11.40 -1.42
N TYR A 84 10.82 10.76 -1.79
CA TYR A 84 9.90 11.23 -2.82
C TYR A 84 8.53 11.49 -2.19
N PRO A 85 8.10 12.74 -2.02
CA PRO A 85 6.70 13.01 -1.73
C PRO A 85 5.88 12.68 -2.99
N MET A 86 4.92 11.80 -2.85
CA MET A 86 3.92 11.53 -3.87
C MET A 86 2.57 12.02 -3.35
N LEU A 87 2.05 13.06 -3.97
CA LEU A 87 0.63 13.35 -3.85
C LEU A 87 -0.16 12.26 -4.58
N VAL A 88 -1.27 11.88 -3.98
CA VAL A 88 -2.33 11.27 -4.75
C VAL A 88 -2.80 12.36 -5.72
N GLU A 89 -2.72 12.11 -7.01
CA GLU A 89 -3.04 13.10 -8.04
C GLU A 89 -4.48 13.59 -7.89
N CYS A 90 -4.73 14.87 -8.15
CA CYS A 90 -6.07 15.41 -8.02
C CYS A 90 -7.07 14.79 -9.01
N SER A 91 -6.57 14.21 -10.12
CA SER A 91 -7.35 13.37 -11.02
C SER A 91 -7.92 12.11 -10.37
N ASP A 92 -7.34 11.67 -9.25
CA ASP A 92 -7.83 10.53 -8.48
C ASP A 92 -9.07 10.88 -7.63
N TYR A 93 -9.40 12.17 -7.52
CA TYR A 93 -10.54 12.65 -6.76
C TYR A 93 -11.66 13.12 -7.69
N GLU A 94 -12.88 12.89 -7.26
CA GLU A 94 -14.06 13.41 -7.92
C GLU A 94 -14.91 14.25 -6.96
N LYS A 95 -15.59 15.26 -7.53
CA LYS A 95 -16.50 16.09 -6.77
C LYS A 95 -17.82 15.36 -6.55
N ARG A 96 -18.22 15.23 -5.30
CA ARG A 96 -19.54 14.69 -4.93
C ARG A 96 -20.63 15.72 -5.16
N ASN A 97 -21.89 15.25 -5.25
CA ASN A 97 -23.08 16.11 -5.46
C ASN A 97 -23.29 17.12 -4.33
N ASP A 98 -22.81 16.83 -3.11
CA ASP A 98 -22.85 17.72 -1.94
C ASP A 98 -21.73 18.77 -1.93
N GLY A 99 -20.89 18.80 -2.97
CA GLY A 99 -19.74 19.71 -3.08
C GLY A 99 -18.49 19.23 -2.37
N GLU A 100 -18.52 18.11 -1.70
CA GLU A 100 -17.36 17.47 -1.09
C GLU A 100 -16.51 16.75 -2.16
N TRP A 101 -15.22 16.58 -1.87
CA TRP A 101 -14.32 15.80 -2.72
C TRP A 101 -14.22 14.37 -2.21
N LYS A 102 -14.34 13.43 -3.13
CA LYS A 102 -14.20 12.01 -2.84
C LYS A 102 -12.93 11.46 -3.51
N TYR A 103 -12.24 10.59 -2.81
CA TYR A 103 -11.13 9.86 -3.37
C TYR A 103 -11.61 8.84 -4.41
N LYS A 104 -11.03 8.87 -5.59
CA LYS A 104 -11.44 8.03 -6.72
C LYS A 104 -10.86 6.63 -6.66
N ASN A 105 -9.59 6.54 -6.27
CA ASN A 105 -8.90 5.25 -6.17
C ASN A 105 -8.41 5.02 -4.73
N PRO A 106 -8.55 3.80 -4.20
CA PRO A 106 -8.09 3.48 -2.85
C PRO A 106 -6.61 3.76 -2.66
N ALA A 107 -6.27 4.49 -1.61
CA ALA A 107 -4.91 4.93 -1.35
C ALA A 107 -3.94 3.77 -1.08
N ILE A 108 -4.39 2.78 -0.31
CA ILE A 108 -3.58 1.59 -0.03
C ILE A 108 -3.31 0.82 -1.31
N LYS A 109 -4.33 0.58 -2.15
CA LYS A 109 -4.17 -0.08 -3.44
C LYS A 109 -3.10 0.62 -4.26
N LYS A 110 -3.18 1.95 -4.39
CA LYS A 110 -2.21 2.73 -5.16
C LYS A 110 -0.79 2.63 -4.58
N ALA A 111 -0.65 2.69 -3.25
CA ALA A 111 0.64 2.56 -2.58
C ALA A 111 1.23 1.15 -2.74
N VAL A 112 0.42 0.11 -2.56
CA VAL A 112 0.84 -1.28 -2.70
C VAL A 112 1.22 -1.59 -4.14
N GLU A 113 0.41 -1.21 -5.13
CA GLU A 113 0.72 -1.42 -6.55
C GLU A 113 2.03 -0.73 -6.96
N LYS A 114 2.26 0.49 -6.49
CA LYS A 114 3.54 1.19 -6.74
C LYS A 114 4.72 0.50 -6.05
N CYS A 115 4.51 -0.01 -4.84
CA CYS A 115 5.54 -0.70 -4.10
C CYS A 115 5.91 -2.04 -4.74
N MET A 116 4.91 -2.77 -5.23
CA MET A 116 5.10 -4.07 -5.87
C MET A 116 5.70 -3.98 -7.28
N ASN A 117 5.62 -2.81 -7.94
CA ASN A 117 6.18 -2.65 -9.28
C ASN A 117 7.72 -2.76 -9.23
N GLY A 118 8.22 -3.94 -9.56
CA GLY A 118 9.64 -4.28 -9.51
C GLY A 118 10.16 -4.71 -8.13
N MET A 119 9.27 -5.04 -7.19
CA MET A 119 9.63 -5.56 -5.87
C MET A 119 9.31 -7.05 -5.77
N ASP A 120 10.13 -7.79 -5.00
CA ASP A 120 9.96 -9.23 -4.78
C ASP A 120 8.91 -9.49 -3.68
N ASP A 121 8.89 -8.63 -2.67
CA ASP A 121 8.03 -8.76 -1.51
C ASP A 121 7.45 -7.43 -1.06
N VAL A 122 6.32 -7.49 -0.36
CA VAL A 122 5.65 -6.33 0.24
C VAL A 122 5.20 -6.63 1.67
N LYS A 123 5.34 -5.63 2.54
CA LYS A 123 4.82 -5.66 3.88
C LYS A 123 4.00 -4.40 4.14
N VAL A 124 2.81 -4.54 4.69
CA VAL A 124 1.94 -3.42 5.06
C VAL A 124 1.71 -3.42 6.55
N GLU A 125 2.03 -2.32 7.19
CA GLU A 125 1.90 -2.14 8.64
C GLU A 125 1.07 -0.90 8.96
N TYR A 126 0.28 -1.00 10.01
CA TYR A 126 -0.30 0.15 10.69
C TYR A 126 0.51 0.44 11.94
N ALA A 127 1.07 1.63 12.02
CA ALA A 127 1.93 2.04 13.13
C ALA A 127 1.70 3.51 13.50
N ASN A 128 1.34 3.80 14.75
CA ASN A 128 1.19 5.16 15.27
C ASN A 128 0.21 6.06 14.48
N GLY A 129 -0.81 5.50 13.88
CA GLY A 129 -1.78 6.24 13.07
C GLY A 129 -1.35 6.49 11.64
N GLU A 130 -0.32 5.82 11.19
CA GLU A 130 0.15 5.84 9.81
C GLU A 130 0.07 4.44 9.22
N ILE A 131 -0.16 4.35 7.92
CA ILE A 131 -0.06 3.10 7.18
C ILE A 131 1.25 3.16 6.41
N VAL A 132 2.08 2.15 6.63
CA VAL A 132 3.41 2.06 6.04
C VAL A 132 3.46 0.82 5.16
N VAL A 133 3.80 1.03 3.90
CA VAL A 133 3.97 -0.03 2.90
C VAL A 133 5.47 -0.14 2.59
N HIS A 134 6.02 -1.31 2.84
CA HIS A 134 7.40 -1.65 2.53
C HIS A 134 7.45 -2.54 1.31
N GLY A 135 8.24 -2.20 0.31
CA GLY A 135 8.58 -3.07 -0.81
C GLY A 135 10.04 -3.49 -0.72
N TYR A 136 10.30 -4.75 -0.86
CA TYR A 136 11.64 -5.33 -0.77
C TYR A 136 12.12 -5.82 -2.12
N HIS A 137 13.34 -5.47 -2.47
CA HIS A 137 14.05 -5.93 -3.64
C HIS A 137 15.52 -6.19 -3.26
N HIS A 138 16.21 -7.05 -4.00
CA HIS A 138 17.62 -7.35 -3.71
C HIS A 138 18.53 -6.10 -3.72
N ASP A 139 18.16 -5.03 -4.43
CA ASP A 139 18.92 -3.78 -4.52
C ASP A 139 18.54 -2.74 -3.47
N GLY A 140 17.46 -2.94 -2.72
CA GLY A 140 17.01 -1.96 -1.72
C GLY A 140 15.58 -2.14 -1.26
N THR A 141 15.10 -1.16 -0.51
CA THR A 141 13.75 -1.14 0.05
C THR A 141 13.04 0.16 -0.30
N ASN A 142 11.83 0.05 -0.81
CA ASN A 142 10.92 1.19 -0.94
C ASN A 142 10.02 1.27 0.28
N ILE A 143 9.81 2.47 0.80
CA ILE A 143 8.91 2.70 1.93
C ILE A 143 7.94 3.80 1.52
N PHE A 144 6.64 3.51 1.61
CA PHE A 144 5.58 4.48 1.39
C PHE A 144 4.77 4.63 2.67
N THR A 145 4.57 5.87 3.08
CA THR A 145 3.74 6.20 4.24
C THR A 145 2.50 6.94 3.77
N ILE A 146 1.34 6.52 4.22
CA ILE A 146 0.06 7.12 3.91
C ILE A 146 -0.39 7.96 5.09
N ASN A 147 -0.68 9.24 4.85
CA ASN A 147 -1.11 10.22 5.85
C ASN A 147 -2.39 10.93 5.42
N LYS A 148 -3.21 11.34 6.36
CA LYS A 148 -4.41 12.14 6.09
C LYS A 148 -4.06 13.58 5.70
N LEU A 149 -4.88 14.15 4.80
CA LEU A 149 -4.86 15.57 4.46
C LEU A 149 -6.05 16.30 5.08
N SER A 150 -5.86 17.56 5.47
CA SER A 150 -6.95 18.40 5.91
C SER A 150 -7.88 18.78 4.75
N LYS A 151 -9.18 19.02 5.03
CA LYS A 151 -10.14 19.50 4.01
C LYS A 151 -9.65 20.79 3.33
N LYS A 152 -9.01 21.68 4.10
CA LYS A 152 -8.41 22.91 3.56
C LYS A 152 -7.26 22.59 2.63
N GLY A 153 -6.41 21.65 3.03
CA GLY A 153 -5.25 21.21 2.23
C GLY A 153 -5.69 20.66 0.89
N ILE A 154 -6.68 19.77 0.86
CA ILE A 154 -7.23 19.20 -0.37
C ILE A 154 -7.69 20.29 -1.33
N LYS A 155 -8.53 21.22 -0.85
CA LYS A 155 -9.04 22.34 -1.67
C LYS A 155 -7.90 23.19 -2.22
N THR A 156 -6.88 23.46 -1.40
CA THR A 156 -5.72 24.26 -1.80
C THR A 156 -4.89 23.55 -2.86
N ILE A 157 -4.65 22.25 -2.71
CA ILE A 157 -3.89 21.44 -3.67
C ILE A 157 -4.63 21.36 -4.99
N ILE A 158 -5.92 21.04 -4.98
CA ILE A 158 -6.75 20.96 -6.18
C ILE A 158 -6.79 22.28 -6.93
N ASN A 159 -6.94 23.42 -6.21
CA ASN A 159 -6.92 24.75 -6.84
C ASN A 159 -5.55 25.10 -7.43
N ALA A 160 -4.47 24.73 -6.76
CA ALA A 160 -3.12 24.94 -7.29
C ALA A 160 -2.91 24.16 -8.58
N GLU A 161 -3.29 22.88 -8.58
CA GLU A 161 -3.19 22.02 -9.77
C GLU A 161 -3.99 22.55 -10.96
N LYS A 162 -5.25 22.96 -10.73
CA LYS A 162 -6.08 23.60 -11.76
C LYS A 162 -5.44 24.85 -12.37
N ASN A 163 -4.54 25.51 -11.63
CA ASN A 163 -3.79 26.69 -12.07
C ASN A 163 -2.37 26.35 -12.51
N GLY A 164 -2.04 25.07 -12.71
CA GLY A 164 -0.70 24.63 -13.13
C GLY A 164 0.40 24.87 -12.11
N LYS A 165 0.05 24.99 -10.82
CA LYS A 165 0.99 25.24 -9.72
C LYS A 165 1.12 23.99 -8.85
N THR A 166 2.37 23.67 -8.51
CA THR A 166 2.68 22.65 -7.49
C THR A 166 2.88 23.32 -6.14
N ILE A 167 2.33 22.76 -5.08
CA ILE A 167 2.51 23.23 -3.71
C ILE A 167 3.02 22.11 -2.82
N ASP A 168 3.78 22.48 -1.77
CA ASP A 168 4.19 21.52 -0.76
C ASP A 168 2.97 21.10 0.09
N PRO A 169 2.63 19.82 0.13
CA PRO A 169 1.49 19.33 0.88
C PRO A 169 1.73 19.21 2.39
N LYS A 170 3.00 19.20 2.85
CA LYS A 170 3.36 18.97 4.26
C LYS A 170 2.59 19.84 5.25
N PRO A 171 2.38 21.16 5.02
CA PRO A 171 1.61 21.99 5.95
C PRO A 171 0.13 21.58 6.09
N TYR A 172 -0.37 20.75 5.19
CA TYR A 172 -1.77 20.32 5.15
C TYR A 172 -1.94 18.85 5.57
N MET A 173 -0.84 18.14 5.78
CA MET A 173 -0.85 16.80 6.35
C MET A 173 -1.29 16.92 7.80
N PHE A 174 -2.33 16.21 8.14
CA PHE A 174 -2.82 16.26 9.51
C PHE A 174 -3.57 14.98 9.84
N GLY A 175 -3.61 14.71 11.13
CA GLY A 175 -4.36 13.59 11.64
C GLY A 175 -3.64 12.26 11.47
N LYS A 176 -4.05 11.35 12.30
CA LYS A 176 -3.59 9.97 12.29
C LYS A 176 -4.80 9.10 12.00
N PHE A 177 -4.59 8.02 11.30
CA PHE A 177 -5.60 6.98 11.22
C PHE A 177 -5.78 6.34 12.59
N THR A 178 -6.99 5.91 12.88
CA THR A 178 -7.31 5.08 14.04
C THR A 178 -7.52 3.64 13.59
N GLU A 179 -7.55 2.71 14.52
CA GLU A 179 -7.89 1.32 14.21
C GLU A 179 -9.28 1.22 13.57
N GLU A 180 -10.22 2.07 13.99
CA GLU A 180 -11.58 2.15 13.44
C GLU A 180 -11.62 2.62 11.98
N ASP A 181 -10.60 3.37 11.53
CA ASP A 181 -10.50 3.78 10.14
C ASP A 181 -10.10 2.63 9.21
N LEU A 182 -9.45 1.59 9.77
CA LEU A 182 -9.02 0.40 9.02
C LEU A 182 -10.10 -0.68 8.98
N TRP A 183 -10.90 -0.77 10.03
CA TRP A 183 -11.88 -1.82 10.21
C TRP A 183 -13.29 -1.23 10.21
N TYR A 184 -13.91 -1.18 9.04
CA TYR A 184 -15.31 -0.80 8.92
C TYR A 184 -16.17 -2.01 9.27
N ASP A 185 -16.93 -1.91 10.38
CA ASP A 185 -17.83 -2.93 10.91
C ASP A 185 -17.22 -4.33 11.18
N ARG A 186 -16.80 -4.50 12.41
CA ARG A 186 -16.83 -5.81 13.06
C ARG A 186 -18.05 -5.95 13.95
#